data_eb3fd8be4d00d87e5ce764d2b19bb924
#
_entry.id   eb3fd8be4d00d87e5ce764d2b19bb924
#
_cell.length_a   1.000
_cell.length_b   1.000
_cell.length_c   1.000
_cell.angle_alpha   90.00
_cell.angle_beta   90.00
_cell.angle_gamma   90.00
#
_symmetry.space_group_name_H-M   'P 1'
#
loop_
_entity.id
_entity.type
_entity.pdbx_description
1 polymer ?
#
loop_
_entity_poly.entity_id
_entity_poly.type
_entity_poly.pdbx_seq_one_letter_code
_entity_poly.pdbx_strand_id
1 'polypeptide(L)'
;MALAPFARNPQQQHIDELRRLLCYIVQTKDYGIKYDGPLALQPGLHPERPQIFVDANLMNGMATIGVVVIVNGGVVNGFSKFVQRPVGSATEAEISAINFGVKEASYLKFIMKDLELPIADDPIIVFSDSKTAIAIANSDSTRTTTTHYLDKLRFVQHQRRENVVRLQHVKAEFQIADCLTKHVSGPKLRGNIQHFMVTK
;
A
#
# COMPACT_ATOMS: atom_id res chain seq x y z
N MET A 1 -13.50 -10.91 4.66
CA MET A 1 -14.19 -10.55 5.93
C MET A 1 -13.17 -10.65 7.06
N ALA A 2 -13.11 -9.69 7.99
CA ALA A 2 -12.29 -9.85 9.19
C ALA A 2 -12.99 -10.85 10.14
N LEU A 3 -12.30 -11.90 10.57
CA LEU A 3 -12.88 -12.96 11.42
C LEU A 3 -12.80 -12.63 12.92
N ALA A 4 -11.83 -11.81 13.33
CA ALA A 4 -11.58 -11.49 14.73
C ALA A 4 -12.80 -10.97 15.52
N PRO A 5 -13.68 -10.09 14.98
CA PRO A 5 -14.86 -9.63 15.70
C PRO A 5 -15.86 -10.74 16.04
N PHE A 6 -15.83 -11.85 15.32
CA PHE A 6 -16.76 -12.97 15.48
C PHE A 6 -16.20 -14.12 16.32
N ALA A 7 -14.99 -13.98 16.87
CA ALA A 7 -14.32 -15.07 17.62
C ALA A 7 -15.10 -15.51 18.87
N ARG A 8 -15.88 -14.59 19.49
CA ARG A 8 -16.68 -14.91 20.70
C ARG A 8 -17.98 -15.66 20.40
N ASN A 9 -18.56 -15.46 19.22
CA ASN A 9 -19.81 -16.11 18.80
C ASN A 9 -19.78 -16.40 17.29
N PRO A 10 -19.00 -17.41 16.86
CA PRO A 10 -18.86 -17.72 15.44
C PRO A 10 -20.12 -18.42 14.90
N GLN A 11 -20.60 -17.97 13.76
CA GLN A 11 -21.61 -18.66 12.96
C GLN A 11 -20.92 -19.58 11.95
N GLN A 12 -21.68 -20.49 11.31
CA GLN A 12 -21.14 -21.44 10.33
C GLN A 12 -20.35 -20.76 9.21
N GLN A 13 -20.83 -19.64 8.69
CA GLN A 13 -20.13 -18.86 7.66
C GLN A 13 -18.72 -18.41 8.09
N HIS A 14 -18.53 -18.08 9.36
CA HIS A 14 -17.21 -17.67 9.87
C HIS A 14 -16.26 -18.86 9.98
N ILE A 15 -16.79 -20.02 10.31
CA ILE A 15 -16.03 -21.28 10.33
C ILE A 15 -15.61 -21.67 8.91
N ASP A 16 -16.48 -21.52 7.93
CA ASP A 16 -16.17 -21.82 6.53
C ASP A 16 -15.11 -20.85 5.96
N GLU A 17 -15.17 -19.58 6.30
CA GLU A 17 -14.12 -18.62 5.93
C GLU A 17 -12.76 -18.95 6.62
N LEU A 18 -12.77 -19.37 7.88
CA LEU A 18 -11.56 -19.83 8.56
C LEU A 18 -10.96 -21.07 7.88
N ARG A 19 -11.80 -22.04 7.48
CA ARG A 19 -11.35 -23.22 6.73
C ARG A 19 -10.71 -22.82 5.40
N ARG A 20 -11.31 -21.87 4.66
CA ARG A 20 -10.73 -21.35 3.41
C ARG A 20 -9.36 -20.72 3.65
N LEU A 21 -9.21 -19.93 4.72
CA LEU A 21 -7.92 -19.34 5.11
C LEU A 21 -6.88 -20.43 5.41
N LEU A 22 -7.24 -21.45 6.18
CA LEU A 22 -6.35 -22.58 6.50
C LEU A 22 -5.95 -23.35 5.23
N CYS A 23 -6.91 -23.62 4.33
CA CYS A 23 -6.61 -24.24 3.04
C CYS A 23 -5.64 -23.39 2.21
N TYR A 24 -5.82 -22.08 2.17
CA TYR A 24 -4.92 -21.16 1.48
C TYR A 24 -3.49 -21.24 2.07
N ILE A 25 -3.34 -21.19 3.40
CA ILE A 25 -2.05 -21.29 4.08
C ILE A 25 -1.35 -22.61 3.74
N VAL A 26 -2.09 -23.74 3.79
CA VAL A 26 -1.54 -25.06 3.46
C VAL A 26 -1.09 -25.14 2.00
N GLN A 27 -1.90 -24.59 1.07
CA GLN A 27 -1.58 -24.59 -0.36
C GLN A 27 -0.42 -23.67 -0.73
N THR A 28 -0.15 -22.64 0.09
CA THR A 28 0.89 -21.65 -0.17
C THR A 28 2.09 -21.76 0.78
N LYS A 29 2.18 -22.82 1.56
CA LYS A 29 3.27 -23.04 2.54
C LYS A 29 4.68 -23.04 1.94
N ASP A 30 4.77 -23.41 0.67
CA ASP A 30 6.05 -23.50 -0.08
C ASP A 30 6.32 -22.23 -0.92
N TYR A 31 5.47 -21.19 -0.77
CA TYR A 31 5.74 -19.91 -1.41
C TYR A 31 6.81 -19.16 -0.61
N GLY A 32 7.74 -18.53 -1.32
CA GLY A 32 8.77 -17.66 -0.78
C GLY A 32 8.76 -16.31 -1.46
N ILE A 33 9.34 -15.30 -0.82
CA ILE A 33 9.54 -13.98 -1.44
C ILE A 33 10.88 -14.01 -2.17
N LYS A 34 10.89 -13.51 -3.41
CA LYS A 34 12.08 -13.41 -4.24
C LYS A 34 12.59 -11.97 -4.25
N TYR A 35 13.91 -11.78 -4.10
CA TYR A 35 14.56 -10.47 -4.02
C TYR A 35 15.59 -10.24 -5.15
N ASP A 36 15.52 -10.97 -6.25
CA ASP A 36 16.56 -10.99 -7.28
C ASP A 36 16.09 -10.49 -8.66
N GLY A 37 15.01 -9.78 -8.73
CA GLY A 37 14.44 -9.42 -10.01
C GLY A 37 13.80 -8.06 -10.10
N PRO A 38 13.74 -7.53 -11.34
CA PRO A 38 12.93 -6.38 -11.60
C PRO A 38 11.45 -6.71 -11.37
N LEU A 39 10.81 -5.96 -10.48
CA LEU A 39 9.36 -5.95 -10.43
C LEU A 39 8.84 -5.16 -11.63
N ALA A 40 8.76 -5.81 -12.79
CA ALA A 40 8.29 -5.20 -14.02
C ALA A 40 6.76 -5.09 -14.02
N LEU A 41 6.19 -4.36 -13.06
CA LEU A 41 4.75 -4.11 -13.02
C LEU A 41 4.30 -3.13 -14.11
N GLN A 42 5.18 -2.21 -14.50
CA GLN A 42 4.91 -1.23 -15.57
C GLN A 42 6.21 -0.81 -16.25
N PRO A 43 6.15 -0.40 -17.56
CA PRO A 43 7.29 0.24 -18.21
C PRO A 43 7.76 1.48 -17.45
N GLY A 44 9.06 1.63 -17.25
CA GLY A 44 9.66 2.78 -16.56
C GLY A 44 9.80 2.63 -15.04
N LEU A 45 9.40 1.50 -14.45
CA LEU A 45 9.76 1.18 -13.09
C LEU A 45 11.22 0.72 -13.03
N HIS A 46 12.00 1.37 -12.17
CA HIS A 46 13.35 0.94 -11.87
C HIS A 46 13.31 -0.13 -10.78
N PRO A 47 13.59 -1.39 -11.10
CA PRO A 47 13.45 -2.51 -10.17
C PRO A 47 14.33 -2.39 -8.92
N GLU A 48 15.46 -1.72 -9.09
CA GLU A 48 16.45 -1.54 -8.03
C GLU A 48 16.02 -0.51 -6.97
N ARG A 49 15.06 0.38 -7.30
CA ARG A 49 14.61 1.44 -6.40
C ARG A 49 13.47 0.95 -5.51
N PRO A 50 13.44 1.37 -4.25
CA PRO A 50 12.30 1.12 -3.38
C PRO A 50 11.01 1.67 -3.98
N GLN A 51 9.95 0.90 -3.88
CA GLN A 51 8.62 1.23 -4.39
C GLN A 51 7.59 0.98 -3.30
N ILE A 52 6.65 1.88 -3.15
CA ILE A 52 5.59 1.77 -2.15
C ILE A 52 4.24 1.90 -2.86
N PHE A 53 3.39 0.91 -2.70
CA PHE A 53 2.03 0.91 -3.24
C PHE A 53 1.06 1.18 -2.10
N VAL A 54 0.12 2.11 -2.32
CA VAL A 54 -0.88 2.47 -1.33
C VAL A 54 -2.27 2.48 -1.94
N ASP A 55 -3.23 1.97 -1.20
CA ASP A 55 -4.64 1.94 -1.57
C ASP A 55 -5.51 2.23 -0.35
N ALA A 56 -6.72 2.74 -0.57
CA ALA A 56 -7.72 2.91 0.45
C ALA A 56 -9.08 2.41 -0.01
N ASN A 57 -9.77 1.71 0.87
CA ASN A 57 -11.17 1.34 0.68
C ASN A 57 -12.04 2.00 1.74
N LEU A 58 -12.96 2.86 1.30
CA LEU A 58 -13.94 3.53 2.15
C LEU A 58 -15.26 2.74 2.14
N MET A 59 -15.67 2.24 3.30
CA MET A 59 -16.92 1.53 3.48
C MET A 59 -17.64 2.03 4.73
N ASN A 60 -18.91 2.44 4.60
CA ASN A 60 -19.73 2.94 5.70
C ASN A 60 -19.07 4.05 6.55
N GLY A 61 -18.38 4.99 5.89
CA GLY A 61 -17.69 6.09 6.56
C GLY A 61 -16.39 5.70 7.27
N MET A 62 -15.94 4.46 7.15
CA MET A 62 -14.70 3.96 7.72
C MET A 62 -13.75 3.53 6.60
N ALA A 63 -12.46 3.79 6.75
CA ALA A 63 -11.47 3.45 5.73
C ALA A 63 -10.55 2.31 6.19
N THR A 64 -10.24 1.42 5.25
CA THR A 64 -9.14 0.47 5.37
C THR A 64 -8.02 0.92 4.45
N ILE A 65 -6.82 1.05 4.97
CA ILE A 65 -5.62 1.47 4.23
C ILE A 65 -4.73 0.26 4.05
N GLY A 66 -4.25 0.05 2.84
CA GLY A 66 -3.24 -0.94 2.48
C GLY A 66 -1.95 -0.27 2.06
N VAL A 67 -0.83 -0.79 2.53
CA VAL A 67 0.51 -0.36 2.13
C VAL A 67 1.35 -1.59 1.82
N VAL A 68 2.08 -1.58 0.70
CA VAL A 68 3.05 -2.61 0.34
C VAL A 68 4.36 -1.92 0.00
N VAL A 69 5.44 -2.32 0.66
CA VAL A 69 6.79 -1.81 0.47
C VAL A 69 7.63 -2.86 -0.24
N ILE A 70 8.21 -2.49 -1.37
CA ILE A 70 9.02 -3.38 -2.21
C ILE A 70 10.43 -2.80 -2.31
N VAL A 71 11.41 -3.65 -2.12
CA VAL A 71 12.83 -3.36 -2.33
C VAL A 71 13.44 -4.49 -3.14
N ASN A 72 14.15 -4.15 -4.20
CA ASN A 72 14.81 -5.12 -5.09
C ASN A 72 13.86 -6.26 -5.55
N GLY A 73 12.65 -5.88 -5.96
CA GLY A 73 11.64 -6.81 -6.48
C GLY A 73 10.89 -7.64 -5.43
N GLY A 74 11.30 -7.62 -4.17
CA GLY A 74 10.66 -8.37 -3.08
C GLY A 74 9.92 -7.48 -2.09
N VAL A 75 8.82 -8.00 -1.51
CA VAL A 75 8.08 -7.31 -0.45
C VAL A 75 8.86 -7.38 0.85
N VAL A 76 9.24 -6.21 1.39
CA VAL A 76 9.93 -6.12 2.70
C VAL A 76 8.99 -5.72 3.83
N ASN A 77 7.88 -5.06 3.52
CA ASN A 77 6.83 -4.73 4.49
C ASN A 77 5.47 -4.67 3.79
N GLY A 78 4.42 -5.02 4.51
CA GLY A 78 3.06 -4.89 4.02
C GLY A 78 2.08 -4.96 5.17
N PHE A 79 1.10 -4.04 5.18
CA PHE A 79 0.09 -4.03 6.23
C PHE A 79 -1.26 -3.51 5.72
N SER A 80 -2.30 -3.95 6.41
CA SER A 80 -3.65 -3.41 6.31
C SER A 80 -4.00 -2.73 7.62
N LYS A 81 -4.48 -1.49 7.57
CA LYS A 81 -4.83 -0.69 8.74
C LYS A 81 -6.25 -0.14 8.65
N PHE A 82 -7.06 -0.47 9.62
CA PHE A 82 -8.38 0.11 9.78
C PHE A 82 -8.28 1.49 10.45
N VAL A 83 -8.88 2.51 9.84
CA VAL A 83 -8.92 3.87 10.39
C VAL A 83 -10.05 3.96 11.39
N GLN A 84 -9.72 4.15 12.68
CA GLN A 84 -10.68 4.10 13.80
C GLN A 84 -11.57 5.36 13.92
N ARG A 85 -11.49 6.29 12.99
CA ARG A 85 -12.31 7.50 12.94
C ARG A 85 -13.09 7.57 11.63
N PRO A 86 -14.27 8.21 11.63
CA PRO A 86 -14.99 8.44 10.39
C PRO A 86 -14.14 9.20 9.37
N VAL A 87 -14.26 8.83 8.11
CA VAL A 87 -13.59 9.43 6.97
C VAL A 87 -14.66 10.03 6.06
N GLY A 88 -14.56 11.33 5.79
CA GLY A 88 -15.62 12.10 5.13
C GLY A 88 -15.72 11.89 3.62
N SER A 89 -14.66 11.34 2.98
CA SER A 89 -14.65 11.11 1.53
C SER A 89 -13.63 10.07 1.11
N ALA A 90 -13.83 9.49 -0.09
CA ALA A 90 -12.85 8.60 -0.70
C ALA A 90 -11.50 9.31 -0.91
N THR A 91 -11.51 10.59 -1.29
CA THR A 91 -10.28 11.37 -1.45
C THR A 91 -9.51 11.52 -0.13
N GLU A 92 -10.20 11.72 0.99
CA GLU A 92 -9.57 11.76 2.32
C GLU A 92 -8.94 10.40 2.67
N ALA A 93 -9.63 9.30 2.36
CA ALA A 93 -9.11 7.96 2.57
C ALA A 93 -7.81 7.75 1.77
N GLU A 94 -7.82 8.11 0.49
CA GLU A 94 -6.67 7.98 -0.40
C GLU A 94 -5.48 8.86 0.03
N ILE A 95 -5.72 10.11 0.42
CA ILE A 95 -4.67 10.98 0.98
C ILE A 95 -4.11 10.38 2.28
N SER A 96 -4.96 9.75 3.08
CA SER A 96 -4.51 9.04 4.26
C SER A 96 -3.62 7.85 3.92
N ALA A 97 -3.94 7.08 2.86
CA ALA A 97 -3.11 5.99 2.38
C ALA A 97 -1.76 6.51 1.86
N ILE A 98 -1.76 7.57 1.05
CA ILE A 98 -0.53 8.23 0.60
C ILE A 98 0.32 8.69 1.80
N ASN A 99 -0.30 9.29 2.83
CA ASN A 99 0.43 9.73 4.03
C ASN A 99 1.11 8.56 4.76
N PHE A 100 0.46 7.39 4.85
CA PHE A 100 1.09 6.19 5.42
C PHE A 100 2.27 5.71 4.55
N GLY A 101 2.08 5.63 3.23
CA GLY A 101 3.16 5.27 2.32
C GLY A 101 4.35 6.22 2.39
N VAL A 102 4.11 7.53 2.52
CA VAL A 102 5.18 8.54 2.67
C VAL A 102 5.91 8.38 3.99
N LYS A 103 5.25 7.99 5.08
CA LYS A 103 5.91 7.68 6.36
C LYS A 103 6.82 6.46 6.24
N GLU A 104 6.37 5.39 5.59
CA GLU A 104 7.20 4.22 5.30
C GLU A 104 8.40 4.59 4.42
N ALA A 105 8.19 5.44 3.40
CA ALA A 105 9.27 5.95 2.55
C ALA A 105 10.32 6.74 3.35
N SER A 106 9.87 7.64 4.24
CA SER A 106 10.78 8.44 5.08
C SER A 106 11.61 7.54 6.00
N TYR A 107 10.98 6.53 6.59
CA TYR A 107 11.65 5.56 7.45
C TYR A 107 12.66 4.71 6.65
N LEU A 108 12.25 4.20 5.48
CA LEU A 108 13.12 3.42 4.62
C LEU A 108 14.33 4.25 4.14
N LYS A 109 14.08 5.51 3.75
CA LYS A 109 15.16 6.42 3.34
C LYS A 109 16.17 6.69 4.45
N PHE A 110 15.71 6.80 5.70
CA PHE A 110 16.57 6.90 6.87
C PHE A 110 17.47 5.64 7.00
N ILE A 111 16.88 4.44 6.92
CA ILE A 111 17.65 3.18 6.98
C ILE A 111 18.67 3.10 5.83
N MET A 112 18.26 3.45 4.61
CA MET A 112 19.15 3.39 3.45
C MET A 112 20.35 4.35 3.58
N LYS A 113 20.13 5.53 4.15
CA LYS A 113 21.22 6.47 4.44
C LYS A 113 22.16 5.96 5.52
N ASP A 114 21.61 5.38 6.59
CA ASP A 114 22.40 4.80 7.68
C ASP A 114 23.26 3.61 7.22
N LEU A 115 22.75 2.86 6.21
CA LEU A 115 23.48 1.77 5.56
C LEU A 115 24.40 2.23 4.40
N GLU A 116 24.49 3.53 4.14
CA GLU A 116 25.32 4.14 3.07
C GLU A 116 25.02 3.56 1.66
N LEU A 117 23.75 3.24 1.39
CA LEU A 117 23.35 2.68 0.09
C LEU A 117 23.39 3.74 -1.01
N PRO A 118 23.90 3.44 -2.22
CA PRO A 118 24.08 4.41 -3.31
C PRO A 118 22.78 5.09 -3.77
N ILE A 119 21.63 4.43 -3.58
CA ILE A 119 20.30 4.91 -3.99
C ILE A 119 19.61 5.76 -2.90
N ALA A 120 20.29 6.03 -1.78
CA ALA A 120 19.69 6.74 -0.64
C ALA A 120 19.28 8.19 -0.96
N ASP A 121 19.89 8.82 -1.96
CA ASP A 121 19.57 10.21 -2.35
C ASP A 121 18.41 10.31 -3.35
N ASP A 122 18.09 9.25 -4.04
CA ASP A 122 16.95 9.21 -4.97
C ASP A 122 15.61 9.23 -4.23
N PRO A 123 14.57 9.92 -4.75
CA PRO A 123 13.25 9.89 -4.13
C PRO A 123 12.62 8.50 -4.25
N ILE A 124 12.00 8.05 -3.16
CA ILE A 124 11.23 6.83 -3.16
C ILE A 124 9.89 7.06 -3.86
N ILE A 125 9.51 6.16 -4.76
CA ILE A 125 8.25 6.29 -5.51
C ILE A 125 7.11 5.69 -4.69
N VAL A 126 6.07 6.52 -4.44
CA VAL A 126 4.82 6.10 -3.83
C VAL A 126 3.74 6.06 -4.90
N PHE A 127 3.18 4.88 -5.14
CA PHE A 127 2.16 4.61 -6.15
C PHE A 127 0.76 4.60 -5.54
N SER A 128 -0.15 5.33 -6.16
CA SER A 128 -1.60 5.29 -5.89
C SER A 128 -2.37 5.25 -7.21
N ASP A 129 -3.53 4.63 -7.25
CA ASP A 129 -4.44 4.65 -8.40
C ASP A 129 -5.38 5.87 -8.40
N SER A 130 -5.37 6.66 -7.33
CA SER A 130 -6.16 7.89 -7.21
C SER A 130 -5.46 9.10 -7.84
N LYS A 131 -5.77 9.39 -9.11
CA LYS A 131 -5.26 10.60 -9.79
C LYS A 131 -5.62 11.88 -9.05
N THR A 132 -6.82 11.94 -8.45
CA THR A 132 -7.29 13.10 -7.69
C THR A 132 -6.46 13.32 -6.43
N ALA A 133 -6.20 12.27 -5.64
CA ALA A 133 -5.37 12.36 -4.44
C ALA A 133 -3.93 12.77 -4.78
N ILE A 134 -3.35 12.21 -5.84
CA ILE A 134 -2.02 12.58 -6.34
C ILE A 134 -1.99 14.06 -6.78
N ALA A 135 -2.99 14.53 -7.53
CA ALA A 135 -3.06 15.92 -7.98
C ALA A 135 -3.13 16.90 -6.81
N ILE A 136 -3.95 16.60 -5.79
CA ILE A 136 -4.06 17.40 -4.55
C ILE A 136 -2.72 17.39 -3.79
N ALA A 137 -2.11 16.23 -3.63
CA ALA A 137 -0.84 16.10 -2.92
C ALA A 137 0.34 16.76 -3.66
N ASN A 138 0.27 16.86 -4.99
CA ASN A 138 1.27 17.55 -5.81
C ASN A 138 1.03 19.07 -5.92
N SER A 139 -0.15 19.55 -5.55
CA SER A 139 -0.45 20.98 -5.55
C SER A 139 0.21 21.67 -4.35
N ASP A 140 0.79 22.84 -4.58
CA ASP A 140 1.36 23.66 -3.48
C ASP A 140 0.28 24.54 -2.82
N SER A 141 -0.94 24.59 -3.38
CA SER A 141 -2.07 25.31 -2.81
C SER A 141 -2.95 24.40 -1.95
N THR A 142 -3.13 24.76 -0.68
CA THR A 142 -4.12 24.14 0.20
C THR A 142 -5.42 24.93 0.14
N ARG A 143 -6.48 24.38 -0.46
CA ARG A 143 -7.81 24.99 -0.40
C ARG A 143 -8.40 24.77 0.99
N THR A 144 -9.11 25.76 1.49
CA THR A 144 -9.73 25.77 2.83
C THR A 144 -10.76 24.66 3.09
N THR A 145 -11.24 23.99 2.03
CA THR A 145 -12.20 22.86 2.14
C THR A 145 -11.60 21.54 2.61
N THR A 146 -10.29 21.48 2.87
CA THR A 146 -9.57 20.24 3.18
C THR A 146 -9.13 20.14 4.64
N THR A 147 -9.81 20.80 5.57
CA THR A 147 -9.40 20.93 6.98
C THR A 147 -9.18 19.59 7.70
N HIS A 148 -9.98 18.56 7.40
CA HIS A 148 -9.95 17.29 8.13
C HIS A 148 -8.70 16.42 7.87
N TYR A 149 -8.01 16.62 6.75
CA TYR A 149 -6.78 15.88 6.41
C TYR A 149 -5.58 16.79 6.07
N LEU A 150 -5.71 18.09 6.45
CA LEU A 150 -4.72 19.11 6.11
C LEU A 150 -3.32 18.79 6.63
N ASP A 151 -3.21 18.30 7.85
CA ASP A 151 -1.91 17.97 8.45
C ASP A 151 -1.23 16.81 7.72
N LYS A 152 -2.01 15.81 7.31
CA LYS A 152 -1.50 14.69 6.49
C LYS A 152 -1.04 15.19 5.13
N LEU A 153 -1.83 16.06 4.51
CA LEU A 153 -1.52 16.64 3.21
C LEU A 153 -0.25 17.48 3.28
N ARG A 154 -0.12 18.36 4.28
CA ARG A 154 1.07 19.19 4.49
C ARG A 154 2.33 18.36 4.69
N PHE A 155 2.23 17.28 5.46
CA PHE A 155 3.34 16.35 5.63
C PHE A 155 3.77 15.72 4.30
N VAL A 156 2.83 15.22 3.50
CA VAL A 156 3.11 14.65 2.17
C VAL A 156 3.76 15.70 1.24
N GLN A 157 3.20 16.91 1.19
CA GLN A 157 3.74 18.02 0.38
C GLN A 157 5.15 18.43 0.82
N HIS A 158 5.42 18.42 2.13
CA HIS A 158 6.76 18.69 2.66
C HIS A 158 7.75 17.61 2.22
N GLN A 159 7.45 16.33 2.43
CA GLN A 159 8.33 15.23 2.03
C GLN A 159 8.61 15.20 0.52
N ARG A 160 7.62 15.59 -0.30
CA ARG A 160 7.80 15.75 -1.75
C ARG A 160 8.77 16.89 -2.08
N ARG A 161 8.64 18.06 -1.42
CA ARG A 161 9.54 19.22 -1.63
C ARG A 161 10.98 18.92 -1.22
N GLU A 162 11.14 18.17 -0.14
CA GLU A 162 12.45 17.68 0.33
C GLU A 162 13.02 16.52 -0.53
N ASN A 163 12.39 16.20 -1.66
CA ASN A 163 12.79 15.10 -2.54
C ASN A 163 12.93 13.74 -1.85
N VAL A 164 12.20 13.54 -0.74
CA VAL A 164 12.14 12.23 -0.06
C VAL A 164 11.29 11.25 -0.86
N VAL A 165 10.19 11.73 -1.43
CA VAL A 165 9.25 10.93 -2.20
C VAL A 165 8.84 11.58 -3.52
N ARG A 166 8.43 10.74 -4.46
CA ARG A 166 7.71 11.12 -5.68
C ARG A 166 6.40 10.34 -5.76
N LEU A 167 5.28 11.02 -5.96
CA LEU A 167 3.99 10.38 -6.14
C LEU A 167 3.78 10.04 -7.61
N GLN A 168 3.37 8.82 -7.90
CA GLN A 168 3.11 8.36 -9.26
C GLN A 168 1.79 7.57 -9.33
N HIS A 169 1.05 7.78 -10.41
CA HIS A 169 -0.16 7.03 -10.67
C HIS A 169 0.17 5.61 -11.15
N VAL A 170 -0.53 4.64 -10.59
CA VAL A 170 -0.53 3.26 -11.04
C VAL A 170 -1.92 2.89 -11.57
N LYS A 171 -2.00 2.09 -12.63
CA LYS A 171 -3.29 1.58 -13.09
C LYS A 171 -3.84 0.57 -12.08
N ALA A 172 -5.18 0.53 -11.92
CA ALA A 172 -5.86 -0.35 -10.97
C ALA A 172 -5.53 -1.85 -11.16
N GLU A 173 -5.20 -2.26 -12.38
CA GLU A 173 -4.78 -3.64 -12.68
C GLU A 173 -3.43 -4.02 -12.05
N PHE A 174 -2.56 -3.02 -11.81
CA PHE A 174 -1.24 -3.17 -11.19
C PHE A 174 -1.19 -2.68 -9.73
N GLN A 175 -2.35 -2.30 -9.15
CA GLN A 175 -2.42 -1.88 -7.76
C GLN A 175 -2.37 -3.09 -6.83
N ILE A 176 -1.17 -3.44 -6.39
CA ILE A 176 -0.96 -4.61 -5.53
C ILE A 176 -1.48 -4.43 -4.11
N ALA A 177 -1.62 -3.19 -3.62
CA ALA A 177 -2.18 -2.89 -2.31
C ALA A 177 -3.70 -3.15 -2.21
N ASP A 178 -4.40 -3.32 -3.34
CA ASP A 178 -5.82 -3.70 -3.41
C ASP A 178 -6.15 -4.93 -2.55
N CYS A 179 -5.25 -5.93 -2.53
CA CYS A 179 -5.47 -7.17 -1.77
C CYS A 179 -5.46 -6.96 -0.25
N LEU A 180 -4.96 -5.81 0.22
CA LEU A 180 -4.92 -5.44 1.63
C LEU A 180 -6.14 -4.61 2.08
N THR A 181 -6.91 -4.07 1.14
CA THR A 181 -8.01 -3.14 1.44
C THR A 181 -9.38 -3.70 1.11
N LYS A 182 -9.48 -4.60 0.15
CA LYS A 182 -10.75 -5.15 -0.34
C LYS A 182 -10.64 -6.61 -0.72
N HIS A 183 -11.81 -7.26 -0.82
CA HIS A 183 -11.88 -8.60 -1.37
C HIS A 183 -11.49 -8.59 -2.85
N VAL A 184 -10.43 -9.32 -3.19
CA VAL A 184 -10.03 -9.54 -4.57
C VAL A 184 -10.31 -10.99 -4.98
N SER A 185 -10.63 -11.21 -6.26
CA SER A 185 -10.82 -12.55 -6.77
C SER A 185 -9.51 -13.36 -6.71
N GLY A 186 -9.62 -14.67 -6.60
CA GLY A 186 -8.45 -15.56 -6.57
C GLY A 186 -7.50 -15.37 -7.77
N PRO A 187 -7.99 -15.23 -9.02
CA PRO A 187 -7.14 -14.88 -10.16
C PRO A 187 -6.40 -13.54 -10.00
N LYS A 188 -7.08 -12.50 -9.53
CA LYS A 188 -6.44 -11.17 -9.29
C LYS A 188 -5.40 -11.28 -8.18
N LEU A 189 -5.67 -11.98 -7.08
CA LEU A 189 -4.71 -12.20 -6.01
C LEU A 189 -3.46 -12.91 -6.54
N ARG A 190 -3.63 -14.02 -7.29
CA ARG A 190 -2.49 -14.72 -7.89
C ARG A 190 -1.72 -13.84 -8.86
N GLY A 191 -2.40 -13.05 -9.69
CA GLY A 191 -1.77 -12.09 -10.59
C GLY A 191 -0.91 -11.06 -9.83
N ASN A 192 -1.38 -10.56 -8.70
CA ASN A 192 -0.62 -9.61 -7.89
C ASN A 192 0.59 -10.25 -7.20
N ILE A 193 0.44 -11.43 -6.60
CA ILE A 193 1.51 -12.05 -5.79
C ILE A 193 2.58 -12.74 -6.65
N GLN A 194 2.27 -13.18 -7.87
CA GLN A 194 3.24 -13.86 -8.76
C GLN A 194 4.47 -13.02 -9.11
N HIS A 195 4.37 -11.69 -8.98
CA HIS A 195 5.46 -10.78 -9.31
C HIS A 195 6.59 -10.78 -8.26
N PHE A 196 6.28 -11.16 -7.02
CA PHE A 196 7.23 -11.12 -5.89
C PHE A 196 7.25 -12.40 -5.05
N MET A 197 6.40 -13.38 -5.38
CA MET A 197 6.40 -14.69 -4.74
C MET A 197 6.76 -15.78 -5.74
N VAL A 198 7.52 -16.74 -5.28
CA VAL A 198 7.91 -17.92 -6.05
C VAL A 198 7.54 -19.18 -5.29
N THR A 199 7.18 -20.23 -6.01
CA THR A 199 7.11 -21.59 -5.45
C THR A 199 8.52 -22.19 -5.42
N LYS A 200 8.86 -22.84 -4.34
CA LYS A 200 10.04 -23.67 -4.26
C LYS A 200 9.91 -24.89 -5.14
#